data_eeca700c544c404fb2b489d35d2de3a9
#
_entry.id   eeca700c544c404fb2b489d35d2de3a9
#
_cell.length_a   1.000
_cell.length_b   1.000
_cell.length_c   1.000
_cell.angle_alpha   90.00
_cell.angle_beta   90.00
_cell.angle_gamma   90.00
#
_symmetry.space_group_name_H-M   'P 1'
#
loop_
_entity.id
_entity.type
_entity.pdbx_description
1 polymer ?
#
loop_
_entity_poly.entity_id
_entity_poly.type
_entity_poly.pdbx_seq_one_letter_code
_entity_poly.pdbx_strand_id
1 'polypeptide(L)'
;IKHKNFEKARKMLNGALAKYLTDEGSADALAQALKIAINSVYGLTSANFENPFRDNRNKDNIVAKRGALFMVNLKHEVQKRGFTVAHIKTDSIKIPDATPAIIDFVMKYGEKYGYTFEHEATYDRMCLVNNAVYIAKYATAEKCQLAYGYVPGDIRKHPGEWNATGTQFQIPYVFKKLFSREEIVFEDMCETKSVTTALYLDTNETLPDVSEYEKELETLRKKWPDKEGQYPMDYDEVVADLKAKIEPGHNYIFIGKVGSFCPMKPGCNGGLLLREAVSYTHLT
;
A
#
# COMPACT_ATOMS: atom_id res chain seq x y z
N ILE A 1 -27.42 -18.05 -7.80
CA ILE A 1 -28.08 -16.91 -8.48
C ILE A 1 -28.35 -17.34 -9.90
N LYS A 2 -29.64 -17.45 -10.30
CA LYS A 2 -30.01 -17.81 -11.67
C LYS A 2 -29.54 -16.74 -12.64
N HIS A 3 -28.95 -17.12 -13.77
CA HIS A 3 -28.32 -16.28 -14.78
C HIS A 3 -29.14 -15.02 -15.17
N LYS A 4 -30.46 -15.12 -15.19
CA LYS A 4 -31.38 -14.01 -15.48
C LYS A 4 -31.37 -12.88 -14.43
N ASN A 5 -31.03 -13.18 -13.17
CA ASN A 5 -30.99 -12.17 -12.11
C ASN A 5 -29.68 -11.41 -12.11
N PHE A 6 -28.59 -11.98 -12.64
CA PHE A 6 -27.30 -11.32 -12.76
C PHE A 6 -27.33 -10.17 -13.78
N GLU A 7 -27.90 -10.39 -14.94
CA GLU A 7 -28.06 -9.33 -15.96
C GLU A 7 -28.95 -8.17 -15.48
N LYS A 8 -30.00 -8.50 -14.72
CA LYS A 8 -30.87 -7.47 -14.13
C LYS A 8 -30.12 -6.68 -13.03
N ALA A 9 -29.38 -7.35 -12.18
CA ALA A 9 -28.56 -6.73 -11.14
C ALA A 9 -27.46 -5.85 -11.75
N ARG A 10 -26.80 -6.31 -12.80
CA ARG A 10 -25.80 -5.55 -13.55
C ARG A 10 -26.38 -4.28 -14.19
N LYS A 11 -27.56 -4.36 -14.81
CA LYS A 11 -28.26 -3.18 -15.37
C LYS A 11 -28.67 -2.17 -14.29
N MET A 12 -29.16 -2.66 -13.15
CA MET A 12 -29.52 -1.78 -12.03
C MET A 12 -28.27 -1.12 -11.41
N LEU A 13 -27.18 -1.87 -11.27
CA LEU A 13 -25.90 -1.37 -10.75
C LEU A 13 -25.32 -0.31 -11.69
N ASN A 14 -25.29 -0.57 -13.00
CA ASN A 14 -24.80 0.39 -14.00
C ASN A 14 -25.68 1.65 -14.05
N GLY A 15 -26.99 1.53 -13.90
CA GLY A 15 -27.90 2.68 -13.82
C GLY A 15 -27.72 3.49 -12.53
N ALA A 16 -27.49 2.82 -11.39
CA ALA A 16 -27.20 3.49 -10.14
C ALA A 16 -25.82 4.18 -10.19
N LEU A 17 -24.81 3.53 -10.75
CA LEU A 17 -23.47 4.06 -10.95
C LEU A 17 -23.48 5.33 -11.82
N ALA A 18 -24.17 5.32 -12.94
CA ALA A 18 -24.27 6.47 -13.84
C ALA A 18 -24.88 7.71 -13.15
N LYS A 19 -25.74 7.51 -12.16
CA LYS A 19 -26.36 8.60 -11.40
C LYS A 19 -25.43 9.27 -10.40
N TYR A 20 -24.39 8.57 -9.93
CA TYR A 20 -23.41 9.05 -8.93
C TYR A 20 -22.08 9.51 -9.54
N LEU A 21 -21.83 9.19 -10.81
CA LEU A 21 -20.62 9.61 -11.54
C LEU A 21 -20.75 11.04 -12.06
N THR A 22 -20.93 12.01 -11.17
CA THR A 22 -21.09 13.42 -11.53
C THR A 22 -19.77 14.18 -11.59
N ASP A 23 -18.73 13.64 -10.94
CA ASP A 23 -17.37 14.19 -10.97
C ASP A 23 -16.32 13.06 -10.87
N GLU A 24 -15.06 13.40 -11.20
CA GLU A 24 -13.95 12.44 -11.26
C GLU A 24 -13.61 11.86 -9.88
N GLY A 25 -13.65 12.67 -8.83
CA GLY A 25 -13.38 12.23 -7.46
C GLY A 25 -14.43 11.28 -6.89
N SER A 26 -15.71 11.49 -7.23
CA SER A 26 -16.80 10.57 -6.86
C SER A 26 -16.68 9.23 -7.59
N ALA A 27 -16.20 9.24 -8.83
CA ALA A 27 -15.97 8.03 -9.61
C ALA A 27 -14.89 7.15 -8.99
N ASP A 28 -13.77 7.74 -8.61
CA ASP A 28 -12.64 7.03 -8.00
C ASP A 28 -13.01 6.46 -6.62
N ALA A 29 -13.68 7.23 -5.77
CA ALA A 29 -14.15 6.76 -4.47
C ALA A 29 -15.13 5.57 -4.60
N LEU A 30 -16.04 5.62 -5.59
CA LEU A 30 -16.96 4.53 -5.85
C LEU A 30 -16.26 3.30 -6.41
N ALA A 31 -15.31 3.48 -7.33
CA ALA A 31 -14.49 2.37 -7.86
C ALA A 31 -13.71 1.68 -6.75
N GLN A 32 -13.12 2.43 -5.83
CA GLN A 32 -12.41 1.90 -4.66
C GLN A 32 -13.36 1.15 -3.71
N ALA A 33 -14.53 1.69 -3.42
CA ALA A 33 -15.52 1.03 -2.58
C ALA A 33 -15.99 -0.31 -3.19
N LEU A 34 -16.22 -0.35 -4.50
CA LEU A 34 -16.58 -1.57 -5.23
C LEU A 34 -15.44 -2.60 -5.23
N LYS A 35 -14.20 -2.16 -5.38
CA LYS A 35 -13.01 -3.02 -5.29
C LYS A 35 -12.91 -3.66 -3.90
N ILE A 36 -13.12 -2.88 -2.84
CA ILE A 36 -13.14 -3.40 -1.46
C ILE A 36 -14.27 -4.42 -1.28
N ALA A 37 -15.47 -4.14 -1.78
CA ALA A 37 -16.61 -5.05 -1.69
C ALA A 37 -16.34 -6.39 -2.40
N ILE A 38 -15.77 -6.35 -3.62
CA ILE A 38 -15.42 -7.56 -4.39
C ILE A 38 -14.36 -8.37 -3.67
N ASN A 39 -13.32 -7.72 -3.15
CA ASN A 39 -12.26 -8.38 -2.38
C ASN A 39 -12.80 -9.00 -1.08
N SER A 40 -13.78 -8.36 -0.44
CA SER A 40 -14.46 -8.89 0.75
C SER A 40 -15.27 -10.16 0.43
N VAL A 41 -15.89 -10.24 -0.74
CA VAL A 41 -16.57 -11.46 -1.20
C VAL A 41 -15.57 -12.61 -1.31
N TYR A 42 -14.39 -12.39 -1.92
CA TYR A 42 -13.35 -13.41 -1.95
C TYR A 42 -12.89 -13.80 -0.54
N GLY A 43 -12.61 -12.81 0.31
CA GLY A 43 -12.18 -13.02 1.69
C GLY A 43 -13.19 -13.86 2.50
N LEU A 44 -14.47 -13.54 2.42
CA LEU A 44 -15.54 -14.26 3.15
C LEU A 44 -15.75 -15.68 2.61
N THR A 45 -15.75 -15.86 1.29
CA THR A 45 -15.97 -17.17 0.68
C THR A 45 -14.80 -18.14 0.90
N SER A 46 -13.56 -17.61 1.05
CA SER A 46 -12.35 -18.38 1.28
C SER A 46 -11.94 -18.51 2.76
N ALA A 47 -12.66 -17.85 3.67
CA ALA A 47 -12.29 -17.76 5.09
C ALA A 47 -12.22 -19.14 5.77
N ASN A 48 -11.26 -19.29 6.69
CA ASN A 48 -11.14 -20.50 7.52
C ASN A 48 -12.15 -20.54 8.67
N PHE A 49 -12.63 -19.35 9.11
CA PHE A 49 -13.70 -19.26 10.11
C PHE A 49 -15.07 -19.50 9.49
N GLU A 50 -16.01 -20.00 10.29
CA GLU A 50 -17.39 -20.24 9.86
C GLU A 50 -18.13 -18.92 9.63
N ASN A 51 -18.73 -18.78 8.45
CA ASN A 51 -19.59 -17.68 8.09
C ASN A 51 -20.59 -18.14 7.01
N PRO A 52 -21.76 -17.48 6.86
CA PRO A 52 -22.81 -17.91 5.93
C PRO A 52 -22.44 -17.81 4.43
N PHE A 53 -21.34 -17.13 4.09
CA PHE A 53 -20.87 -16.95 2.71
C PHE A 53 -19.76 -17.93 2.33
N ARG A 54 -19.29 -18.76 3.25
CA ARG A 54 -18.20 -19.70 3.02
C ARG A 54 -18.55 -20.68 1.90
N ASP A 55 -17.67 -20.81 0.91
CA ASP A 55 -17.81 -21.75 -0.19
C ASP A 55 -16.65 -22.76 -0.16
N ASN A 56 -16.98 -24.05 -0.04
CA ASN A 56 -15.98 -25.12 0.03
C ASN A 56 -15.03 -25.13 -1.17
N ARG A 57 -15.51 -24.77 -2.36
CA ARG A 57 -14.68 -24.69 -3.57
C ARG A 57 -13.64 -23.59 -3.46
N ASN A 58 -14.01 -22.45 -2.86
CA ASN A 58 -13.09 -21.34 -2.69
C ASN A 58 -12.16 -21.55 -1.48
N LYS A 59 -12.60 -22.28 -0.46
CA LYS A 59 -11.73 -22.75 0.62
C LYS A 59 -10.56 -23.59 0.09
N ASP A 60 -10.80 -24.38 -0.96
CA ASP A 60 -9.76 -25.16 -1.64
C ASP A 60 -8.91 -24.33 -2.63
N ASN A 61 -9.02 -23.01 -2.55
CA ASN A 61 -8.27 -22.04 -3.39
C ASN A 61 -8.50 -22.22 -4.90
N ILE A 62 -9.70 -22.59 -5.32
CA ILE A 62 -9.98 -22.82 -6.76
C ILE A 62 -9.73 -21.57 -7.60
N VAL A 63 -10.05 -20.38 -7.07
CA VAL A 63 -9.81 -19.11 -7.76
C VAL A 63 -8.31 -18.88 -7.98
N ALA A 64 -7.51 -19.03 -6.93
CA ALA A 64 -6.06 -18.87 -7.01
C ALA A 64 -5.42 -19.93 -7.92
N LYS A 65 -5.86 -21.19 -7.83
CA LYS A 65 -5.39 -22.29 -8.70
C LYS A 65 -5.69 -22.03 -10.18
N ARG A 66 -6.90 -21.52 -10.49
CA ARG A 66 -7.27 -21.18 -11.89
C ARG A 66 -6.48 -19.99 -12.41
N GLY A 67 -6.29 -18.96 -11.58
CA GLY A 67 -5.43 -17.82 -11.93
C GLY A 67 -3.99 -18.25 -12.19
N ALA A 68 -3.41 -19.05 -11.31
CA ALA A 68 -2.06 -19.59 -11.50
C ALA A 68 -1.92 -20.42 -12.79
N LEU A 69 -2.87 -21.31 -13.06
CA LEU A 69 -2.89 -22.11 -14.29
C LEU A 69 -2.98 -21.23 -15.53
N PHE A 70 -3.84 -20.22 -15.52
CA PHE A 70 -3.95 -19.25 -16.60
C PHE A 70 -2.62 -18.54 -16.85
N MET A 71 -1.97 -18.03 -15.80
CA MET A 71 -0.69 -17.32 -15.91
C MET A 71 0.46 -18.22 -16.39
N VAL A 72 0.48 -19.50 -15.98
CA VAL A 72 1.46 -20.50 -16.49
C VAL A 72 1.24 -20.76 -17.98
N ASN A 73 -0.01 -20.92 -18.40
CA ASN A 73 -0.33 -21.11 -19.81
C ASN A 73 0.03 -19.87 -20.65
N LEU A 74 -0.30 -18.67 -20.17
CA LEU A 74 0.09 -17.41 -20.80
C LEU A 74 1.61 -17.32 -20.95
N LYS A 75 2.38 -17.66 -19.89
CA LYS A 75 3.84 -17.71 -19.94
C LYS A 75 4.33 -18.61 -21.10
N HIS A 76 3.81 -19.82 -21.20
CA HIS A 76 4.22 -20.75 -22.27
C HIS A 76 3.88 -20.19 -23.66
N GLU A 77 2.73 -19.57 -23.82
CA GLU A 77 2.34 -18.96 -25.09
C GLU A 77 3.21 -17.76 -25.48
N VAL A 78 3.63 -16.95 -24.50
CA VAL A 78 4.61 -15.86 -24.70
C VAL A 78 5.97 -16.43 -25.10
N GLN A 79 6.44 -17.47 -24.42
CA GLN A 79 7.70 -18.13 -24.70
C GLN A 79 7.73 -18.80 -26.09
N LYS A 80 6.64 -19.45 -26.53
CA LYS A 80 6.49 -19.99 -27.90
C LYS A 80 6.65 -18.93 -28.99
N ARG A 81 6.42 -17.65 -28.66
CA ARG A 81 6.60 -16.52 -29.56
C ARG A 81 8.00 -15.93 -29.53
N GLY A 82 8.92 -16.60 -28.85
CA GLY A 82 10.32 -16.19 -28.74
C GLY A 82 10.65 -15.16 -27.68
N PHE A 83 9.71 -14.82 -26.81
CA PHE A 83 9.94 -13.86 -25.73
C PHE A 83 10.29 -14.55 -24.41
N THR A 84 11.17 -13.91 -23.63
CA THR A 84 11.46 -14.31 -22.25
C THR A 84 10.39 -13.75 -21.32
N VAL A 85 10.05 -14.53 -20.30
CA VAL A 85 9.22 -14.06 -19.18
C VAL A 85 10.12 -13.96 -17.96
N ALA A 86 10.40 -12.74 -17.52
CA ALA A 86 11.29 -12.48 -16.39
C ALA A 86 10.61 -12.72 -15.04
N HIS A 87 9.32 -12.38 -14.93
CA HIS A 87 8.60 -12.49 -13.67
C HIS A 87 7.10 -12.61 -13.88
N ILE A 88 6.47 -13.44 -13.05
CA ILE A 88 5.00 -13.49 -12.88
C ILE A 88 4.70 -13.34 -11.40
N LYS A 89 3.76 -12.48 -11.07
CA LYS A 89 3.26 -12.33 -9.71
C LYS A 89 1.75 -12.20 -9.74
N THR A 90 1.06 -13.21 -9.20
CA THR A 90 -0.40 -13.32 -9.12
C THR A 90 -1.09 -13.14 -10.48
N ASP A 91 -1.28 -11.91 -10.93
CA ASP A 91 -2.03 -11.47 -12.10
C ASP A 91 -1.21 -10.60 -13.07
N SER A 92 0.07 -10.41 -12.80
CA SER A 92 0.97 -9.61 -13.63
C SER A 92 2.08 -10.44 -14.27
N ILE A 93 2.47 -10.10 -15.51
CA ILE A 93 3.56 -10.71 -16.25
C ILE A 93 4.55 -9.63 -16.69
N LYS A 94 5.86 -9.90 -16.55
CA LYS A 94 6.95 -9.02 -16.97
C LYS A 94 7.71 -9.69 -18.11
N ILE A 95 7.72 -9.03 -19.24
CA ILE A 95 8.31 -9.53 -20.50
C ILE A 95 9.43 -8.54 -20.89
N PRO A 96 10.71 -8.94 -20.78
CA PRO A 96 11.81 -8.12 -21.30
C PRO A 96 11.65 -7.87 -22.80
N ASP A 97 12.06 -6.69 -23.22
CA ASP A 97 12.04 -6.25 -24.62
C ASP A 97 10.68 -6.44 -25.32
N ALA A 98 9.60 -6.22 -24.55
CA ALA A 98 8.25 -6.39 -25.05
C ALA A 98 7.95 -5.42 -26.20
N THR A 99 7.54 -5.98 -27.33
CA THR A 99 7.09 -5.22 -28.51
C THR A 99 5.58 -4.93 -28.42
N PRO A 100 5.07 -3.93 -29.18
CA PRO A 100 3.62 -3.72 -29.26
C PRO A 100 2.82 -4.99 -29.65
N ALA A 101 3.39 -5.85 -30.49
CA ALA A 101 2.75 -7.07 -30.92
C ALA A 101 2.58 -8.11 -29.79
N ILE A 102 3.59 -8.27 -28.90
CA ILE A 102 3.45 -9.20 -27.77
C ILE A 102 2.52 -8.64 -26.70
N ILE A 103 2.50 -7.32 -26.51
CA ILE A 103 1.55 -6.67 -25.60
C ILE A 103 0.10 -6.88 -26.06
N ASP A 104 -0.18 -6.63 -27.35
CA ASP A 104 -1.49 -6.88 -27.95
C ASP A 104 -1.87 -8.38 -27.86
N PHE A 105 -0.92 -9.28 -28.08
CA PHE A 105 -1.17 -10.71 -27.90
C PHE A 105 -1.58 -11.04 -26.47
N VAL A 106 -0.90 -10.51 -25.44
CA VAL A 106 -1.24 -10.77 -24.03
C VAL A 106 -2.64 -10.26 -23.71
N MET A 107 -3.01 -9.06 -24.20
CA MET A 107 -4.35 -8.50 -24.03
C MET A 107 -5.41 -9.41 -24.66
N LYS A 108 -5.24 -9.78 -25.92
CA LYS A 108 -6.18 -10.67 -26.65
C LYS A 108 -6.26 -12.07 -26.04
N TYR A 109 -5.15 -12.58 -25.54
CA TYR A 109 -5.14 -13.86 -24.84
C TYR A 109 -5.96 -13.78 -23.54
N GLY A 110 -5.83 -12.70 -22.79
CA GLY A 110 -6.67 -12.45 -21.61
C GLY A 110 -8.15 -12.43 -21.95
N GLU A 111 -8.55 -11.62 -22.94
CA GLU A 111 -9.93 -11.46 -23.39
C GLU A 111 -10.58 -12.81 -23.76
N LYS A 112 -9.83 -13.70 -24.44
CA LYS A 112 -10.30 -15.04 -24.79
C LYS A 112 -10.79 -15.85 -23.58
N TYR A 113 -10.23 -15.59 -22.40
CA TYR A 113 -10.57 -16.27 -21.14
C TYR A 113 -11.38 -15.41 -20.18
N GLY A 114 -11.84 -14.23 -20.63
CA GLY A 114 -12.64 -13.31 -19.82
C GLY A 114 -11.85 -12.44 -18.86
N TYR A 115 -10.53 -12.28 -19.08
CA TYR A 115 -9.66 -11.38 -18.33
C TYR A 115 -9.31 -10.16 -19.15
N THR A 116 -9.20 -9.01 -18.50
CA THR A 116 -8.69 -7.78 -19.12
C THR A 116 -7.29 -7.53 -18.62
N PHE A 117 -6.33 -7.43 -19.54
CA PHE A 117 -4.96 -7.00 -19.23
C PHE A 117 -4.76 -5.55 -19.65
N GLU A 118 -3.99 -4.84 -18.86
CA GLU A 118 -3.54 -3.48 -19.13
C GLU A 118 -2.01 -3.44 -19.18
N HIS A 119 -1.48 -2.59 -20.05
CA HIS A 119 -0.06 -2.26 -20.02
C HIS A 119 0.13 -1.13 -19.01
N GLU A 120 0.33 -1.48 -17.74
CA GLU A 120 0.42 -0.53 -16.62
C GLU A 120 1.74 0.23 -16.64
N ALA A 121 2.87 -0.47 -16.87
CA ALA A 121 4.21 0.08 -16.75
C ALA A 121 5.22 -0.54 -17.71
N THR A 122 6.21 0.25 -18.05
CA THR A 122 7.47 -0.18 -18.67
C THR A 122 8.62 0.20 -17.76
N TYR A 123 9.59 -0.70 -17.60
CA TYR A 123 10.76 -0.48 -16.76
C TYR A 123 12.03 -0.40 -17.61
N ASP A 124 12.85 0.62 -17.39
CA ASP A 124 14.19 0.74 -17.98
C ASP A 124 15.16 -0.25 -17.34
N ARG A 125 14.97 -0.53 -16.05
CA ARG A 125 15.79 -1.46 -15.28
C ARG A 125 14.90 -2.21 -14.29
N MET A 126 15.20 -3.50 -14.11
CA MET A 126 14.52 -4.32 -13.12
C MET A 126 15.50 -5.32 -12.53
N CYS A 127 15.47 -5.44 -11.20
CA CYS A 127 16.20 -6.45 -10.44
C CYS A 127 15.21 -7.28 -9.63
N LEU A 128 15.19 -8.58 -9.86
CA LEU A 128 14.46 -9.54 -9.03
C LEU A 128 15.30 -9.87 -7.82
N VAL A 129 14.82 -9.50 -6.64
CA VAL A 129 15.46 -9.83 -5.36
C VAL A 129 15.09 -11.26 -4.95
N ASN A 130 13.82 -11.62 -5.14
CA ASN A 130 13.28 -12.97 -4.98
C ASN A 130 11.95 -13.10 -5.75
N ASN A 131 11.27 -14.23 -5.60
CA ASN A 131 10.02 -14.50 -6.33
C ASN A 131 8.88 -13.49 -6.05
N ALA A 132 8.93 -12.76 -4.95
CA ALA A 132 7.88 -11.83 -4.55
C ALA A 132 8.33 -10.36 -4.59
N VAL A 133 9.64 -10.11 -4.61
CA VAL A 133 10.22 -8.78 -4.44
C VAL A 133 11.09 -8.41 -5.62
N TYR A 134 10.87 -7.24 -6.17
CA TYR A 134 11.69 -6.65 -7.20
C TYR A 134 11.91 -5.16 -6.95
N ILE A 135 12.96 -4.63 -7.54
CA ILE A 135 13.28 -3.21 -7.61
C ILE A 135 13.33 -2.85 -9.10
N ALA A 136 12.64 -1.79 -9.49
CA ALA A 136 12.59 -1.38 -10.89
C ALA A 136 12.63 0.14 -11.02
N LYS A 137 13.19 0.62 -12.13
CA LYS A 137 13.11 2.02 -12.54
C LYS A 137 12.12 2.13 -13.68
N TYR A 138 11.12 2.96 -13.52
CA TYR A 138 10.17 3.28 -14.59
C TYR A 138 10.88 3.90 -15.79
N ALA A 139 10.40 3.57 -16.99
CA ALA A 139 10.80 4.28 -18.20
C ALA A 139 10.28 5.73 -18.19
N THR A 140 10.79 6.56 -19.08
CA THR A 140 10.25 7.91 -19.28
C THR A 140 9.05 7.87 -20.22
N ALA A 141 8.22 8.91 -20.15
CA ALA A 141 7.06 9.05 -21.03
C ALA A 141 7.45 9.09 -22.51
N GLU A 142 8.56 9.79 -22.85
CA GLU A 142 9.07 9.91 -24.21
C GLU A 142 9.47 8.56 -24.79
N LYS A 143 10.15 7.72 -23.99
CA LYS A 143 10.53 6.36 -24.42
C LYS A 143 9.31 5.50 -24.70
N CYS A 144 8.31 5.56 -23.84
CA CYS A 144 7.07 4.80 -24.03
C CYS A 144 6.32 5.29 -25.26
N GLN A 145 6.20 6.60 -25.45
CA GLN A 145 5.57 7.19 -26.62
C GLN A 145 6.25 6.76 -27.92
N LEU A 146 7.59 6.73 -27.93
CA LEU A 146 8.36 6.28 -29.09
C LEU A 146 8.19 4.78 -29.37
N ALA A 147 8.21 3.95 -28.31
CA ALA A 147 8.18 2.50 -28.45
C ALA A 147 6.77 1.93 -28.77
N TYR A 148 5.74 2.55 -28.21
CA TYR A 148 4.37 2.00 -28.21
C TYR A 148 3.33 2.90 -28.86
N GLY A 149 3.63 4.20 -29.07
CA GLY A 149 2.67 5.19 -29.54
C GLY A 149 1.74 5.71 -28.43
N TYR A 150 1.94 5.30 -27.19
CA TYR A 150 1.20 5.76 -26.01
C TYR A 150 2.06 5.68 -24.74
N VAL A 151 1.56 6.29 -23.67
CA VAL A 151 2.20 6.26 -22.35
C VAL A 151 1.36 5.43 -21.39
N PRO A 152 1.89 4.33 -20.81
CA PRO A 152 1.20 3.53 -19.79
C PRO A 152 0.80 4.33 -18.56
N GLY A 153 -0.23 3.85 -17.84
CA GLY A 153 -0.83 4.59 -16.73
C GLY A 153 0.14 4.96 -15.61
N ASP A 154 0.95 4.01 -15.17
CA ASP A 154 1.92 4.24 -14.09
C ASP A 154 3.07 5.14 -14.54
N ILE A 155 3.46 5.09 -15.81
CA ILE A 155 4.50 5.99 -16.35
C ILE A 155 4.04 7.46 -16.37
N ARG A 156 2.74 7.71 -16.55
CA ARG A 156 2.20 9.08 -16.47
C ARG A 156 2.31 9.66 -15.06
N LYS A 157 2.22 8.80 -14.04
CA LYS A 157 2.27 9.18 -12.62
C LYS A 157 3.71 9.28 -12.09
N HIS A 158 4.58 8.38 -12.56
CA HIS A 158 5.90 8.13 -12.00
C HIS A 158 7.01 8.02 -13.05
N PRO A 159 7.15 8.99 -13.99
CA PRO A 159 8.12 8.89 -15.09
C PRO A 159 9.56 8.88 -14.58
N GLY A 160 10.30 7.82 -14.88
CA GLY A 160 11.72 7.68 -14.50
C GLY A 160 12.00 7.43 -13.03
N GLU A 161 10.96 7.29 -12.19
CA GLU A 161 11.11 7.03 -10.76
C GLU A 161 11.49 5.58 -10.45
N TRP A 162 12.09 5.38 -9.29
CA TRP A 162 12.33 4.06 -8.75
C TRP A 162 11.11 3.53 -8.02
N ASN A 163 10.82 2.24 -8.20
CA ASN A 163 9.78 1.52 -7.50
C ASN A 163 10.37 0.23 -6.90
N ALA A 164 9.96 -0.10 -5.68
CA ALA A 164 10.37 -1.32 -5.02
C ALA A 164 9.16 -2.01 -4.38
N THR A 165 9.10 -3.33 -4.50
CA THR A 165 8.13 -4.17 -3.79
C THR A 165 8.81 -4.83 -2.60
N GLY A 166 8.12 -4.84 -1.45
CA GLY A 166 8.66 -5.34 -0.18
C GLY A 166 9.13 -4.21 0.73
N THR A 167 8.67 -4.24 1.98
CA THR A 167 8.87 -3.16 2.96
C THR A 167 10.34 -2.78 3.17
N GLN A 168 11.24 -3.76 3.18
CA GLN A 168 12.67 -3.52 3.37
C GLN A 168 13.36 -2.81 2.19
N PHE A 169 12.73 -2.76 1.01
CA PHE A 169 13.26 -2.12 -0.19
C PHE A 169 12.49 -0.87 -0.60
N GLN A 170 11.51 -0.46 0.20
CA GLN A 170 10.76 0.79 -0.03
C GLN A 170 11.55 2.03 0.35
N ILE A 171 12.73 1.87 1.01
CA ILE A 171 13.64 2.96 1.28
C ILE A 171 14.50 3.19 0.04
N PRO A 172 14.38 4.32 -0.66
CA PRO A 172 15.11 4.60 -1.89
C PRO A 172 16.63 4.46 -1.75
N TYR A 173 17.18 4.82 -0.59
CA TYR A 173 18.60 4.64 -0.26
C TYR A 173 19.11 3.21 -0.55
N VAL A 174 18.33 2.17 -0.23
CA VAL A 174 18.77 0.77 -0.37
C VAL A 174 19.03 0.43 -1.83
N PHE A 175 18.11 0.76 -2.72
CA PHE A 175 18.28 0.45 -4.13
C PHE A 175 19.18 1.44 -4.87
N LYS A 176 19.20 2.71 -4.51
CA LYS A 176 20.16 3.67 -5.06
C LYS A 176 21.59 3.24 -4.75
N LYS A 177 21.88 2.85 -3.51
CA LYS A 177 23.19 2.35 -3.10
C LYS A 177 23.61 1.07 -3.82
N LEU A 178 22.68 0.14 -4.01
CA LEU A 178 22.98 -1.20 -4.54
C LEU A 178 22.97 -1.26 -6.07
N PHE A 179 22.08 -0.52 -6.74
CA PHE A 179 21.77 -0.72 -8.17
C PHE A 179 21.86 0.53 -9.02
N SER A 180 21.98 1.71 -8.43
CA SER A 180 22.04 2.99 -9.13
C SER A 180 23.29 3.76 -8.71
N ARG A 181 23.80 4.59 -9.62
CA ARG A 181 24.85 5.56 -9.30
C ARG A 181 24.28 6.96 -9.13
N GLU A 182 22.97 7.06 -8.92
CA GLU A 182 22.29 8.32 -8.70
C GLU A 182 22.65 8.88 -7.33
N GLU A 183 22.63 10.20 -7.21
CA GLU A 183 22.89 10.88 -5.95
C GLU A 183 21.89 10.45 -4.89
N ILE A 184 22.39 10.21 -3.68
CA ILE A 184 21.57 9.86 -2.53
C ILE A 184 21.29 11.16 -1.77
N VAL A 185 20.01 11.51 -1.67
CA VAL A 185 19.55 12.66 -0.89
C VAL A 185 18.97 12.20 0.45
N PHE A 186 18.73 13.14 1.36
CA PHE A 186 18.25 12.80 2.70
C PHE A 186 16.89 12.06 2.68
N GLU A 187 15.99 12.47 1.81
CA GLU A 187 14.67 11.89 1.64
C GLU A 187 14.72 10.42 1.23
N ASP A 188 15.77 10.00 0.53
CA ASP A 188 15.99 8.62 0.14
C ASP A 188 16.17 7.68 1.35
N MET A 189 16.57 8.21 2.51
CA MET A 189 16.75 7.43 3.74
C MET A 189 15.46 7.26 4.53
N CYS A 190 14.38 7.88 4.10
CA CYS A 190 13.10 7.84 4.78
C CYS A 190 12.22 6.69 4.29
N GLU A 191 11.45 6.12 5.18
CA GLU A 191 10.47 5.08 4.87
C GLU A 191 9.09 5.47 5.40
N THR A 192 8.05 5.17 4.63
CA THR A 192 6.67 5.35 5.07
C THR A 192 6.23 4.11 5.86
N LYS A 193 5.79 4.31 7.08
CA LYS A 193 5.30 3.25 7.96
C LYS A 193 3.92 3.54 8.49
N SER A 194 3.11 2.48 8.56
CA SER A 194 1.87 2.50 9.33
C SER A 194 2.15 2.09 10.77
N VAL A 195 1.49 2.75 11.71
CA VAL A 195 1.56 2.46 13.14
C VAL A 195 0.19 2.07 13.68
N THR A 196 0.16 1.34 14.79
CA THR A 196 -1.09 0.85 15.40
C THR A 196 -1.89 1.95 16.08
N THR A 197 -1.21 2.92 16.67
CA THR A 197 -1.81 4.09 17.33
C THR A 197 -1.62 5.33 16.46
N ALA A 198 -2.54 6.29 16.58
CA ALA A 198 -2.41 7.55 15.89
C ALA A 198 -1.14 8.30 16.33
N LEU A 199 -0.49 8.93 15.35
CA LEU A 199 0.67 9.78 15.56
C LEU A 199 0.23 11.23 15.74
N TYR A 200 0.89 11.90 16.65
CA TYR A 200 0.75 13.34 16.90
C TYR A 200 2.14 13.95 16.84
N LEU A 201 2.25 15.08 16.17
CA LEU A 201 3.47 15.89 16.16
C LEU A 201 3.31 16.99 17.19
N ASP A 202 4.26 17.08 18.10
CA ASP A 202 4.37 18.24 18.97
C ASP A 202 5.05 19.39 18.22
N THR A 203 4.41 20.52 18.13
CA THR A 203 4.91 21.68 17.39
C THR A 203 5.57 22.73 18.28
N ASN A 204 5.67 22.49 19.58
CA ASN A 204 6.43 23.37 20.45
C ASN A 204 7.94 23.17 20.23
N GLU A 205 8.61 24.21 19.76
CA GLU A 205 10.07 24.17 19.50
C GLU A 205 10.88 24.13 20.78
N THR A 206 10.35 24.67 21.87
CA THR A 206 10.96 24.66 23.19
C THR A 206 10.01 24.02 24.17
N LEU A 207 10.14 22.72 24.37
CA LEU A 207 9.40 22.02 25.42
C LEU A 207 10.08 22.30 26.76
N PRO A 208 9.30 22.66 27.79
CA PRO A 208 9.83 22.63 29.15
C PRO A 208 10.28 21.20 29.46
N ASP A 209 11.35 21.04 30.23
CA ASP A 209 11.77 19.73 30.70
C ASP A 209 10.76 19.20 31.72
N VAL A 210 9.84 18.37 31.23
CA VAL A 210 8.80 17.73 32.06
C VAL A 210 9.16 16.30 32.44
N SER A 211 10.39 15.88 32.16
CA SER A 211 10.83 14.49 32.33
C SER A 211 10.73 13.96 33.76
N GLU A 212 10.84 14.81 34.76
CA GLU A 212 10.64 14.45 36.16
C GLU A 212 9.17 14.16 36.47
N TYR A 213 8.27 15.00 35.97
CA TYR A 213 6.82 14.81 36.15
C TYR A 213 6.31 13.58 35.41
N GLU A 214 6.84 13.30 34.23
CA GLU A 214 6.52 12.10 33.46
C GLU A 214 6.96 10.83 34.20
N LYS A 215 8.18 10.80 34.75
CA LYS A 215 8.68 9.67 35.55
C LYS A 215 7.86 9.46 36.82
N GLU A 216 7.49 10.53 37.48
CA GLU A 216 6.65 10.46 38.67
C GLU A 216 5.27 9.90 38.34
N LEU A 217 4.64 10.38 37.28
CA LEU A 217 3.34 9.90 36.80
C LEU A 217 3.42 8.41 36.40
N GLU A 218 4.47 8.00 35.73
CA GLU A 218 4.69 6.60 35.34
C GLU A 218 4.88 5.71 36.57
N THR A 219 5.63 6.20 37.57
CA THR A 219 5.85 5.48 38.83
C THR A 219 4.56 5.28 39.59
N LEU A 220 3.73 6.32 39.69
CA LEU A 220 2.41 6.25 40.31
C LEU A 220 1.50 5.24 39.58
N ARG A 221 1.46 5.28 38.27
CA ARG A 221 0.66 4.34 37.46
C ARG A 221 1.14 2.89 37.60
N LYS A 222 2.45 2.64 37.65
CA LYS A 222 3.00 1.31 37.88
C LYS A 222 2.68 0.76 39.26
N LYS A 223 2.64 1.63 40.26
CA LYS A 223 2.35 1.23 41.64
C LYS A 223 0.87 0.91 41.85
N TRP A 224 -0.03 1.59 41.11
CA TRP A 224 -1.48 1.39 41.20
C TRP A 224 -2.10 1.35 39.77
N PRO A 225 -1.87 0.28 39.01
CA PRO A 225 -2.24 0.22 37.58
C PRO A 225 -3.75 0.31 37.35
N ASP A 226 -4.56 -0.34 38.19
CA ASP A 226 -6.01 -0.46 38.00
C ASP A 226 -6.81 0.16 39.15
N LYS A 227 -6.20 0.97 39.99
CA LYS A 227 -6.81 1.48 41.25
C LYS A 227 -7.41 0.35 42.12
N GLU A 228 -6.88 -0.87 41.95
CA GLU A 228 -7.21 -2.00 42.81
C GLU A 228 -6.33 -1.99 44.07
N GLY A 229 -6.93 -2.04 45.20
CA GLY A 229 -6.26 -2.02 46.49
C GLY A 229 -6.28 -0.66 47.20
N GLN A 230 -5.42 -0.52 48.23
CA GLN A 230 -5.29 0.73 48.99
C GLN A 230 -4.34 1.69 48.25
N TYR A 231 -4.92 2.63 47.51
CA TYR A 231 -4.17 3.78 46.98
C TYR A 231 -4.40 5.02 47.82
N PRO A 232 -3.51 6.03 47.79
CA PRO A 232 -3.68 7.28 48.57
C PRO A 232 -4.98 7.97 48.24
N MET A 233 -5.60 8.60 49.26
CA MET A 233 -6.85 9.33 49.08
C MET A 233 -6.73 10.53 48.13
N ASP A 234 -5.52 11.08 47.98
CA ASP A 234 -5.14 12.17 47.08
C ASP A 234 -4.62 11.75 45.71
N TYR A 235 -4.65 10.42 45.39
CA TYR A 235 -4.07 9.89 44.16
C TYR A 235 -4.60 10.61 42.91
N ASP A 236 -5.90 10.81 42.82
CA ASP A 236 -6.51 11.48 41.67
C ASP A 236 -6.13 12.95 41.56
N GLU A 237 -5.96 13.65 42.68
CA GLU A 237 -5.46 15.03 42.72
C GLU A 237 -4.03 15.14 42.29
N VAL A 238 -3.16 14.24 42.77
CA VAL A 238 -1.73 14.18 42.41
C VAL A 238 -1.57 13.86 40.92
N VAL A 239 -2.31 12.89 40.38
CA VAL A 239 -2.28 12.56 38.96
C VAL A 239 -2.80 13.73 38.12
N ALA A 240 -3.83 14.45 38.56
CA ALA A 240 -4.36 15.63 37.86
C ALA A 240 -3.35 16.78 37.85
N ASP A 241 -2.68 17.03 38.97
CA ASP A 241 -1.64 18.06 39.11
C ASP A 241 -0.43 17.77 38.22
N LEU A 242 0.06 16.51 38.21
CA LEU A 242 1.16 16.10 37.33
C LEU A 242 0.81 16.22 35.86
N LYS A 243 -0.40 15.83 35.47
CA LYS A 243 -0.88 16.01 34.10
C LYS A 243 -0.96 17.50 33.73
N ALA A 244 -1.48 18.35 34.64
CA ALA A 244 -1.54 19.78 34.39
C ALA A 244 -0.17 20.44 34.28
N LYS A 245 0.87 19.88 34.89
CA LYS A 245 2.26 20.31 34.73
C LYS A 245 2.90 19.83 33.45
N ILE A 246 2.49 18.68 32.94
CA ILE A 246 3.01 18.09 31.69
C ILE A 246 2.34 18.72 30.46
N GLU A 247 1.00 18.91 30.49
CA GLU A 247 0.21 19.37 29.34
C GLU A 247 0.57 20.78 28.79
N PRO A 248 0.90 21.82 29.59
CA PRO A 248 1.12 23.15 29.02
C PRO A 248 2.32 23.29 28.09
N GLY A 249 3.22 22.31 28.10
CA GLY A 249 4.40 22.32 27.24
C GLY A 249 4.16 21.77 25.84
N HIS A 250 3.01 21.17 25.56
CA HIS A 250 2.76 20.42 24.34
C HIS A 250 1.70 21.06 23.45
N ASN A 251 1.96 21.10 22.14
CA ASN A 251 0.99 21.49 21.13
C ASN A 251 0.91 20.42 20.06
N TYR A 252 0.03 19.44 20.25
CA TYR A 252 -0.08 18.28 19.40
C TYR A 252 -0.93 18.54 18.17
N ILE A 253 -0.34 18.29 16.99
CA ILE A 253 -1.06 18.20 15.72
C ILE A 253 -1.24 16.74 15.34
N PHE A 254 -2.47 16.36 15.01
CA PHE A 254 -2.78 15.01 14.54
C PHE A 254 -2.17 14.79 13.15
N ILE A 255 -1.42 13.69 12.98
CA ILE A 255 -0.79 13.29 11.71
C ILE A 255 -1.52 12.10 11.09
N GLY A 256 -2.05 11.20 11.90
CA GLY A 256 -2.71 9.98 11.45
C GLY A 256 -1.94 8.71 11.84
N LYS A 257 -2.18 7.64 11.10
CA LYS A 257 -1.55 6.33 11.34
C LYS A 257 -0.43 5.98 10.35
N VAL A 258 -0.11 6.88 9.46
CA VAL A 258 0.96 6.72 8.46
C VAL A 258 1.91 7.90 8.57
N GLY A 259 3.17 7.65 8.67
CA GLY A 259 4.20 8.68 8.76
C GLY A 259 5.46 8.30 7.99
N SER A 260 6.24 9.31 7.60
CA SER A 260 7.56 9.15 7.02
C SER A 260 8.61 9.22 8.12
N PHE A 261 9.46 8.19 8.22
CA PHE A 261 10.44 8.03 9.27
C PHE A 261 11.84 7.90 8.69
N CYS A 262 12.78 8.66 9.21
CA CYS A 262 14.19 8.43 8.99
C CYS A 262 14.73 7.45 10.07
N PRO A 263 15.32 6.29 9.69
CA PRO A 263 15.87 5.36 10.66
C PRO A 263 17.04 5.97 11.42
N MET A 264 17.10 5.72 12.71
CA MET A 264 18.20 6.14 13.59
C MET A 264 19.41 5.18 13.45
N LYS A 265 20.58 5.63 13.89
CA LYS A 265 21.76 4.78 13.96
C LYS A 265 21.50 3.54 14.84
N PRO A 266 22.15 2.39 14.55
CA PRO A 266 22.08 1.23 15.43
C PRO A 266 22.42 1.60 16.87
N GLY A 267 21.64 1.10 17.82
CA GLY A 267 21.78 1.39 19.25
C GLY A 267 20.99 2.61 19.74
N CYS A 268 20.38 3.40 18.86
CA CYS A 268 19.45 4.45 19.23
C CYS A 268 18.01 3.92 19.12
N ASN A 269 17.16 4.30 20.07
CA ASN A 269 15.73 3.96 20.04
C ASN A 269 14.95 5.05 19.32
N GLY A 270 13.94 4.61 18.54
CA GLY A 270 13.02 5.52 17.83
C GLY A 270 13.46 5.85 16.42
N GLY A 271 12.84 6.86 15.86
CA GLY A 271 13.09 7.41 14.54
C GLY A 271 12.66 8.87 14.47
N LEU A 272 13.21 9.62 13.55
CA LEU A 272 12.77 10.98 13.29
C LEU A 272 11.52 10.92 12.42
N LEU A 273 10.40 11.45 12.92
CA LEU A 273 9.20 11.65 12.14
C LEU A 273 9.38 12.91 11.28
N LEU A 274 9.32 12.73 9.97
CA LEU A 274 9.31 13.83 9.02
C LEU A 274 7.86 14.19 8.70
N ARG A 275 7.52 15.45 8.86
CA ARG A 275 6.26 16.00 8.36
C ARG A 275 6.42 16.27 6.86
N GLU A 276 5.99 15.34 6.03
CA GLU A 276 5.66 15.71 4.67
C GLU A 276 4.42 16.59 4.69
N ALA A 277 4.42 17.64 3.87
CA ALA A 277 3.20 18.28 3.45
C ALA A 277 2.48 17.29 2.52
N VAL A 278 1.90 16.26 3.09
CA VAL A 278 1.11 15.27 2.35
C VAL A 278 -0.10 16.02 1.83
N SER A 279 -0.17 16.22 0.54
CA SER A 279 -1.44 16.53 -0.08
C SER A 279 -2.35 15.34 0.23
N TYR A 280 -3.46 15.57 0.90
CA TYR A 280 -4.42 14.55 1.36
C TYR A 280 -5.08 13.75 0.23
N THR A 281 -4.68 13.95 -1.01
CA THR A 281 -5.21 13.32 -2.21
C THR A 281 -4.73 11.88 -2.44
N HIS A 282 -3.86 11.32 -1.61
CA HIS A 282 -3.33 9.96 -1.77
C HIS A 282 -3.62 9.01 -0.59
N LEU A 283 -4.50 9.39 0.34
CA LEU A 283 -4.98 8.55 1.44
C LEU A 283 -6.41 8.05 1.20
N THR A 284 -6.73 7.70 -0.03
CA THR A 284 -7.98 6.99 -0.33
C THR A 284 -7.70 5.57 -0.78
#